data_6c3a708340dabe998fd141791d8110e6
#
_entry.id   6c3a708340dabe998fd141791d8110e6
#
_cell.length_a   1.000
_cell.length_b   1.000
_cell.length_c   1.000
_cell.angle_alpha   90.00
_cell.angle_beta   90.00
_cell.angle_gamma   90.00
#
_symmetry.space_group_name_H-M   'P 1'
#
loop_
_entity.id
_entity.type
_entity.pdbx_description
1 polymer ?
#
loop_
_entity_poly.entity_id
_entity_poly.type
_entity_poly.pdbx_seq_one_letter_code
_entity_poly.pdbx_strand_id
1 'polypeptide(L)'
;MKNKVKTAVSATDKNSFQISTSSVVQNAVPLDVKDIAILRLLQDNARMSVKEISEMVQLSTTPVHERIKRLEAFGVIKQYATLIDGTKINKGLMVICYVSLNQHSKKSGTQFIKLINELPEVVECYSISGEFDFMLKIIAADMNSYYNFHVNKLSQAENIGQVQSVFIMGVVKETHVMV
;
A
#
# COMPACT_ATOMS: atom_id res chain seq x y z
N MET A 1 48.93 20.95 6.94
CA MET A 1 47.57 21.49 6.75
C MET A 1 46.68 20.37 6.23
N LYS A 2 45.87 19.80 7.07
CA LYS A 2 44.99 18.66 6.73
C LYS A 2 43.53 19.13 6.78
N ASN A 3 42.89 19.28 5.62
CA ASN A 3 41.47 19.58 5.50
C ASN A 3 40.64 18.29 5.72
N LYS A 4 39.89 18.25 6.81
CA LYS A 4 38.86 17.28 7.07
C LYS A 4 37.55 17.78 6.39
N VAL A 5 37.14 17.08 5.33
CA VAL A 5 35.78 17.22 4.80
C VAL A 5 34.84 16.42 5.72
N LYS A 6 33.99 17.10 6.46
CA LYS A 6 32.89 16.50 7.21
C LYS A 6 31.70 16.34 6.25
N THR A 7 31.41 15.13 5.84
CA THR A 7 30.15 14.80 5.18
C THR A 7 29.09 14.59 6.24
N ALA A 8 28.25 15.59 6.43
CA ALA A 8 27.05 15.46 7.26
C ALA A 8 25.95 14.84 6.41
N VAL A 9 25.67 13.56 6.64
CA VAL A 9 24.47 12.89 6.12
C VAL A 9 23.33 13.26 7.09
N SER A 10 22.49 14.19 6.67
CA SER A 10 21.23 14.52 7.33
C SER A 10 20.25 13.35 7.12
N ALA A 11 20.07 12.52 8.14
CA ALA A 11 18.97 11.56 8.21
C ALA A 11 17.68 12.37 8.45
N THR A 12 16.94 12.59 7.40
CA THR A 12 15.57 13.13 7.49
C THR A 12 14.66 11.98 7.93
N ASP A 13 14.34 11.96 9.21
CA ASP A 13 13.32 11.11 9.82
C ASP A 13 11.94 11.49 9.23
N LYS A 14 11.54 10.84 8.14
CA LYS A 14 10.23 10.95 7.52
C LYS A 14 9.48 9.64 7.67
N ASN A 15 9.08 9.30 8.90
CA ASN A 15 8.08 8.28 9.09
C ASN A 15 7.28 8.50 10.39
N SER A 16 6.64 9.67 10.51
CA SER A 16 5.52 9.81 11.43
C SER A 16 4.29 9.25 10.74
N PHE A 17 4.06 7.94 10.87
CA PHE A 17 2.84 7.31 10.43
C PHE A 17 1.68 7.85 11.27
N GLN A 18 0.93 8.79 10.68
CA GLN A 18 -0.36 9.20 11.20
C GLN A 18 -1.41 8.31 10.53
N ILE A 19 -2.20 7.59 11.33
CA ILE A 19 -3.48 7.07 10.84
C ILE A 19 -4.27 8.33 10.49
N SER A 20 -4.31 8.65 9.21
CA SER A 20 -5.17 9.69 8.70
C SER A 20 -6.61 9.18 8.76
N THR A 21 -7.22 9.28 9.94
CA THR A 21 -8.69 9.18 10.10
C THR A 21 -9.36 10.43 9.56
N SER A 22 -8.71 11.14 8.65
CA SER A 22 -9.30 12.28 8.03
C SER A 22 -10.40 11.83 7.07
N SER A 23 -11.61 11.97 7.58
CA SER A 23 -12.84 12.32 6.86
C SER A 23 -12.85 11.94 5.38
N VAL A 24 -13.74 11.03 5.06
CA VAL A 24 -14.09 10.53 3.71
C VAL A 24 -14.50 11.62 2.71
N VAL A 25 -14.38 12.90 3.08
CA VAL A 25 -14.73 14.04 2.22
C VAL A 25 -13.62 15.09 2.32
N GLN A 26 -12.46 14.83 1.72
CA GLN A 26 -11.46 15.89 1.53
C GLN A 26 -11.12 16.05 0.07
N ASN A 27 -11.62 17.14 -0.49
CA ASN A 27 -11.14 17.82 -1.69
C ASN A 27 -10.84 16.85 -2.86
N ALA A 28 -11.91 16.23 -3.39
CA ALA A 28 -11.78 15.56 -4.67
C ALA A 28 -11.18 16.56 -5.67
N VAL A 29 -10.04 16.19 -6.23
CA VAL A 29 -9.41 16.98 -7.30
C VAL A 29 -10.39 17.02 -8.48
N PRO A 30 -10.77 18.21 -8.98
CA PRO A 30 -11.65 18.26 -10.14
C PRO A 30 -10.92 17.67 -11.35
N LEU A 31 -11.43 16.55 -11.84
CA LEU A 31 -10.92 15.83 -12.99
C LEU A 31 -11.83 16.07 -14.19
N ASP A 32 -11.26 16.42 -15.33
CA ASP A 32 -12.00 16.49 -16.57
C ASP A 32 -12.00 15.13 -17.32
N VAL A 33 -12.77 15.05 -18.41
CA VAL A 33 -12.90 13.81 -19.20
C VAL A 33 -11.55 13.31 -19.73
N LYS A 34 -10.63 14.23 -20.06
CA LYS A 34 -9.29 13.87 -20.55
C LYS A 34 -8.40 13.34 -19.42
N ASP A 35 -8.51 13.89 -18.21
CA ASP A 35 -7.81 13.36 -17.02
C ASP A 35 -8.25 11.91 -16.74
N ILE A 36 -9.54 11.65 -16.74
CA ILE A 36 -10.10 10.30 -16.57
C ILE A 36 -9.61 9.35 -17.67
N ALA A 37 -9.60 9.78 -18.92
CA ALA A 37 -9.09 8.96 -20.02
C ALA A 37 -7.61 8.63 -19.85
N ILE A 38 -6.78 9.59 -19.44
CA ILE A 38 -5.34 9.37 -19.15
C ILE A 38 -5.18 8.38 -18.00
N LEU A 39 -5.93 8.54 -16.91
CA LEU A 39 -5.88 7.62 -15.76
C LEU A 39 -6.25 6.20 -16.16
N ARG A 40 -7.29 6.00 -16.97
CA ARG A 40 -7.68 4.67 -17.46
C ARG A 40 -6.55 4.01 -18.26
N LEU A 41 -5.93 4.73 -19.17
CA LEU A 41 -4.82 4.22 -19.97
C LEU A 41 -3.63 3.83 -19.09
N LEU A 42 -3.28 4.66 -18.09
CA LEU A 42 -2.20 4.38 -17.16
C LEU A 42 -2.54 3.23 -16.18
N GLN A 43 -3.81 3.03 -15.83
CA GLN A 43 -4.25 1.88 -15.02
C GLN A 43 -4.19 0.58 -15.81
N ASP A 44 -4.47 0.62 -17.12
CA ASP A 44 -4.33 -0.53 -18.01
C ASP A 44 -2.86 -0.85 -18.30
N ASN A 45 -2.06 0.17 -18.60
CA ASN A 45 -0.64 0.03 -18.89
C ASN A 45 0.18 1.21 -18.36
N ALA A 46 0.73 1.06 -17.15
CA ALA A 46 1.57 2.08 -16.51
C ALA A 46 2.89 2.38 -17.27
N ARG A 47 3.26 1.57 -18.28
CA ARG A 47 4.45 1.78 -19.12
C ARG A 47 4.15 2.49 -20.43
N MET A 48 2.90 2.89 -20.67
CA MET A 48 2.51 3.63 -21.87
C MET A 48 3.25 4.97 -21.92
N SER A 49 3.83 5.27 -23.08
CA SER A 49 4.54 6.53 -23.29
C SER A 49 3.56 7.70 -23.42
N VAL A 50 4.01 8.90 -23.09
CA VAL A 50 3.23 10.14 -23.26
C VAL A 50 2.77 10.31 -24.71
N LYS A 51 3.56 9.85 -25.69
CA LYS A 51 3.20 9.90 -27.12
C LYS A 51 2.00 8.99 -27.41
N GLU A 52 2.03 7.74 -26.98
CA GLU A 52 0.92 6.79 -27.15
C GLU A 52 -0.36 7.31 -26.48
N ILE A 53 -0.25 7.80 -25.24
CA ILE A 53 -1.39 8.39 -24.53
C ILE A 53 -1.94 9.59 -25.31
N SER A 54 -1.08 10.47 -25.83
CA SER A 54 -1.49 11.67 -26.56
C SER A 54 -2.31 11.35 -27.83
N GLU A 55 -1.90 10.33 -28.55
CA GLU A 55 -2.61 9.84 -29.73
C GLU A 55 -4.01 9.31 -29.35
N MET A 56 -4.11 8.52 -28.26
CA MET A 56 -5.38 7.94 -27.80
C MET A 56 -6.36 8.96 -27.24
N VAL A 57 -5.86 9.97 -26.50
CA VAL A 57 -6.71 11.02 -25.95
C VAL A 57 -6.93 12.21 -26.88
N GLN A 58 -6.35 12.18 -28.08
CA GLN A 58 -6.44 13.24 -29.09
C GLN A 58 -6.01 14.61 -28.53
N LEU A 59 -4.82 14.65 -27.95
CA LEU A 59 -4.13 15.85 -27.49
C LEU A 59 -2.69 15.82 -27.99
N SER A 60 -1.99 16.97 -27.98
CA SER A 60 -0.54 16.96 -28.17
C SER A 60 0.19 16.45 -26.93
N THR A 61 1.46 16.09 -27.06
CA THR A 61 2.26 15.49 -25.97
C THR A 61 2.45 16.43 -24.77
N THR A 62 2.62 17.73 -25.04
CA THR A 62 2.85 18.73 -23.96
C THR A 62 1.68 18.79 -22.97
N PRO A 63 0.41 19.02 -23.35
CA PRO A 63 -0.70 19.04 -22.40
C PRO A 63 -0.94 17.68 -21.73
N VAL A 64 -0.63 16.55 -22.38
CA VAL A 64 -0.72 15.23 -21.71
C VAL A 64 0.32 15.13 -20.61
N HIS A 65 1.57 15.51 -20.88
CA HIS A 65 2.63 15.51 -19.88
C HIS A 65 2.33 16.42 -18.69
N GLU A 66 1.81 17.64 -18.95
CA GLU A 66 1.40 18.56 -17.89
C GLU A 66 0.27 18.01 -17.02
N ARG A 67 -0.73 17.34 -17.64
CA ARG A 67 -1.81 16.68 -16.92
C ARG A 67 -1.31 15.55 -16.03
N ILE A 68 -0.45 14.69 -16.54
CA ILE A 68 0.14 13.59 -15.74
C ILE A 68 0.90 14.17 -14.55
N LYS A 69 1.77 15.16 -14.76
CA LYS A 69 2.49 15.84 -13.66
C LYS A 69 1.54 16.47 -12.63
N ARG A 70 0.45 17.06 -13.07
CA ARG A 70 -0.57 17.61 -12.18
C ARG A 70 -1.24 16.52 -11.35
N LEU A 71 -1.62 15.40 -11.98
CA LEU A 71 -2.23 14.25 -11.30
C LEU A 71 -1.29 13.61 -10.27
N GLU A 72 0.01 13.56 -10.57
CA GLU A 72 1.05 13.14 -9.63
C GLU A 72 1.22 14.14 -8.47
N ALA A 73 1.31 15.42 -8.77
CA ALA A 73 1.49 16.48 -7.77
C ALA A 73 0.31 16.58 -6.79
N PHE A 74 -0.91 16.33 -7.26
CA PHE A 74 -2.10 16.28 -6.42
C PHE A 74 -2.31 14.93 -5.72
N GLY A 75 -1.44 13.93 -5.94
CA GLY A 75 -1.52 12.62 -5.34
C GLY A 75 -2.67 11.76 -5.87
N VAL A 76 -3.29 12.13 -6.99
CA VAL A 76 -4.26 11.28 -7.72
C VAL A 76 -3.55 10.03 -8.23
N ILE A 77 -2.38 10.20 -8.85
CA ILE A 77 -1.43 9.12 -9.12
C ILE A 77 -0.47 9.06 -7.93
N LYS A 78 -0.60 8.01 -7.13
CA LYS A 78 0.25 7.81 -5.94
C LYS A 78 1.61 7.23 -6.29
N GLN A 79 1.62 6.25 -7.19
CA GLN A 79 2.82 5.54 -7.64
C GLN A 79 2.50 4.70 -8.88
N TYR A 80 3.54 4.28 -9.58
CA TYR A 80 3.49 3.25 -10.61
C TYR A 80 4.02 1.95 -10.02
N ALA A 81 3.21 0.88 -10.04
CA ALA A 81 3.56 -0.40 -9.45
C ALA A 81 3.52 -1.51 -10.48
N THR A 82 4.42 -2.48 -10.34
CA THR A 82 4.37 -3.73 -11.10
C THR A 82 3.57 -4.76 -10.33
N LEU A 83 2.56 -5.33 -10.94
CA LEU A 83 1.82 -6.46 -10.40
C LEU A 83 2.61 -7.75 -10.64
N ILE A 84 2.81 -8.52 -9.58
CA ILE A 84 3.62 -9.73 -9.61
C ILE A 84 2.73 -10.92 -9.26
N ASP A 85 2.77 -11.97 -10.09
CA ASP A 85 2.16 -13.25 -9.76
C ASP A 85 2.96 -13.93 -8.64
N GLY A 86 2.42 -13.90 -7.43
CA GLY A 86 3.04 -14.48 -6.24
C GLY A 86 3.33 -15.97 -6.37
N THR A 87 2.52 -16.70 -7.14
CA THR A 87 2.72 -18.16 -7.35
C THR A 87 4.02 -18.46 -8.10
N LYS A 88 4.46 -17.54 -8.98
CA LYS A 88 5.69 -17.67 -9.76
C LYS A 88 6.96 -17.35 -8.96
N ILE A 89 6.83 -16.76 -7.78
CA ILE A 89 7.95 -16.38 -6.91
C ILE A 89 7.88 -17.06 -5.54
N ASN A 90 7.20 -18.21 -5.47
CA ASN A 90 7.02 -18.98 -4.24
C ASN A 90 6.34 -18.16 -3.09
N LYS A 91 5.32 -17.37 -3.44
CA LYS A 91 4.50 -16.58 -2.52
C LYS A 91 3.02 -16.73 -2.85
N GLY A 92 2.57 -17.96 -3.02
CA GLY A 92 1.21 -18.29 -3.49
C GLY A 92 0.16 -18.37 -2.39
N LEU A 93 0.54 -18.45 -1.11
CA LEU A 93 -0.43 -18.50 -0.01
C LEU A 93 -0.82 -17.09 0.43
N MET A 94 -2.09 -16.77 0.29
CA MET A 94 -2.69 -15.52 0.78
C MET A 94 -3.56 -15.80 2.00
N VAL A 95 -3.37 -15.04 3.07
CA VAL A 95 -4.15 -15.14 4.31
C VAL A 95 -4.64 -13.77 4.73
N ILE A 96 -5.90 -13.66 5.08
CA ILE A 96 -6.45 -12.50 5.77
C ILE A 96 -6.45 -12.80 7.26
N CYS A 97 -5.79 -11.93 8.04
CA CYS A 97 -5.79 -12.02 9.50
C CYS A 97 -6.57 -10.86 10.08
N TYR A 98 -7.55 -11.18 10.91
CA TYR A 98 -8.22 -10.22 11.77
C TYR A 98 -7.56 -10.24 13.14
N VAL A 99 -7.26 -9.06 13.67
CA VAL A 99 -6.53 -8.89 14.94
C VAL A 99 -7.30 -7.95 15.85
N SER A 100 -7.53 -8.35 17.11
CA SER A 100 -7.96 -7.45 18.17
C SER A 100 -6.81 -7.19 19.16
N LEU A 101 -6.81 -6.01 19.76
CA LEU A 101 -5.87 -5.66 20.80
C LEU A 101 -6.50 -5.84 22.19
N ASN A 102 -5.71 -6.32 23.15
CA ASN A 102 -6.17 -6.44 24.57
C ASN A 102 -6.47 -5.06 25.18
N GLN A 103 -5.76 -4.02 24.74
CA GLN A 103 -5.93 -2.66 25.22
C GLN A 103 -6.13 -1.71 24.04
N HIS A 104 -7.27 -1.04 24.00
CA HIS A 104 -7.64 -0.07 22.97
C HIS A 104 -7.09 1.34 23.32
N SER A 105 -5.78 1.45 23.51
CA SER A 105 -5.13 2.74 23.73
C SER A 105 -4.44 3.22 22.46
N LYS A 106 -4.31 4.54 22.29
CA LYS A 106 -3.54 5.13 21.18
C LYS A 106 -2.10 4.59 21.13
N LYS A 107 -1.49 4.38 22.31
CA LYS A 107 -0.14 3.84 22.44
C LYS A 107 -0.07 2.41 21.88
N SER A 108 -1.00 1.55 22.29
CA SER A 108 -1.06 0.15 21.83
C SER A 108 -1.26 0.05 20.33
N GLY A 109 -2.17 0.83 19.76
CA GLY A 109 -2.37 0.88 18.32
C GLY A 109 -1.12 1.34 17.55
N THR A 110 -0.43 2.38 18.05
CA THR A 110 0.80 2.87 17.42
C THR A 110 1.93 1.84 17.47
N GLN A 111 2.07 1.13 18.59
CA GLN A 111 3.08 0.07 18.74
C GLN A 111 2.79 -1.10 17.78
N PHE A 112 1.53 -1.51 17.67
CA PHE A 112 1.12 -2.55 16.73
C PHE A 112 1.42 -2.15 15.27
N ILE A 113 1.05 -0.94 14.87
CA ILE A 113 1.31 -0.43 13.51
C ILE A 113 2.82 -0.40 13.21
N LYS A 114 3.63 0.03 14.18
CA LYS A 114 5.09 0.01 14.01
C LYS A 114 5.62 -1.40 13.77
N LEU A 115 5.17 -2.37 14.56
CA LEU A 115 5.53 -3.77 14.37
C LEU A 115 5.13 -4.27 12.98
N ILE A 116 3.88 -4.05 12.58
CA ILE A 116 3.36 -4.52 11.29
C ILE A 116 4.15 -3.97 10.11
N ASN A 117 4.60 -2.71 10.18
CA ASN A 117 5.41 -2.10 9.13
C ASN A 117 6.82 -2.72 9.00
N GLU A 118 7.30 -3.43 10.02
CA GLU A 118 8.57 -4.15 10.01
C GLU A 118 8.44 -5.60 9.48
N LEU A 119 7.21 -6.09 9.27
CA LEU A 119 6.93 -7.46 8.86
C LEU A 119 6.71 -7.56 7.34
N PRO A 120 7.68 -8.06 6.56
CA PRO A 120 7.58 -8.11 5.09
C PRO A 120 6.53 -9.10 4.58
N GLU A 121 6.04 -10.00 5.42
CA GLU A 121 4.95 -10.91 5.08
C GLU A 121 3.59 -10.19 5.02
N VAL A 122 3.45 -9.07 5.74
CA VAL A 122 2.24 -8.25 5.75
C VAL A 122 2.32 -7.25 4.61
N VAL A 123 1.50 -7.44 3.59
CA VAL A 123 1.49 -6.57 2.40
C VAL A 123 0.45 -5.45 2.50
N GLU A 124 -0.60 -5.64 3.30
CA GLU A 124 -1.62 -4.64 3.57
C GLU A 124 -2.06 -4.71 5.02
N CYS A 125 -2.35 -3.56 5.63
CA CYS A 125 -2.91 -3.44 6.97
C CYS A 125 -3.98 -2.35 6.98
N TYR A 126 -5.16 -2.69 7.47
CA TYR A 126 -6.30 -1.78 7.58
C TYR A 126 -6.76 -1.71 9.04
N SER A 127 -7.02 -0.51 9.55
CA SER A 127 -7.81 -0.35 10.76
C SER A 127 -9.28 -0.50 10.38
N ILE A 128 -10.00 -1.37 11.06
CA ILE A 128 -11.39 -1.69 10.78
C ILE A 128 -12.27 -1.40 11.99
N SER A 129 -13.57 -1.31 11.77
CA SER A 129 -14.56 -1.21 12.84
C SER A 129 -15.28 -2.54 13.03
N GLY A 130 -15.69 -2.85 14.23
CA GLY A 130 -16.42 -4.08 14.58
C GLY A 130 -15.71 -4.87 15.67
N GLU A 131 -15.74 -6.19 15.57
CA GLU A 131 -15.15 -7.10 16.57
C GLU A 131 -13.62 -7.05 16.63
N PHE A 132 -12.97 -6.77 15.50
CA PHE A 132 -11.53 -6.68 15.38
C PHE A 132 -11.09 -5.24 15.10
N ASP A 133 -9.86 -4.90 15.51
CA ASP A 133 -9.27 -3.58 15.33
C ASP A 133 -8.54 -3.44 13.98
N PHE A 134 -7.95 -4.55 13.50
CA PHE A 134 -7.14 -4.55 12.29
C PHE A 134 -7.43 -5.76 11.41
N MET A 135 -7.31 -5.53 10.09
CA MET A 135 -7.28 -6.57 9.07
C MET A 135 -5.93 -6.52 8.36
N LEU A 136 -5.24 -7.64 8.31
CA LEU A 136 -3.95 -7.81 7.65
C LEU A 136 -4.11 -8.71 6.42
N LYS A 137 -3.49 -8.35 5.31
CA LYS A 137 -3.26 -9.24 4.17
C LYS A 137 -1.83 -9.76 4.23
N ILE A 138 -1.69 -11.05 4.36
CA ILE A 138 -0.41 -11.73 4.54
C ILE A 138 -0.14 -12.61 3.34
N ILE A 139 1.08 -12.57 2.85
CA ILE A 139 1.55 -13.41 1.76
C ILE A 139 2.67 -14.30 2.26
N ALA A 140 2.52 -15.60 2.08
CA ALA A 140 3.51 -16.60 2.49
C ALA A 140 3.78 -17.59 1.34
N ALA A 141 4.86 -18.35 1.46
CA ALA A 141 5.19 -19.40 0.50
C ALA A 141 4.20 -20.57 0.61
N ASP A 142 3.97 -21.00 1.84
CA ASP A 142 3.17 -22.18 2.19
C ASP A 142 2.62 -22.06 3.63
N MET A 143 1.92 -23.09 4.07
CA MET A 143 1.32 -23.18 5.39
C MET A 143 2.38 -23.16 6.53
N ASN A 144 3.55 -23.79 6.32
CA ASN A 144 4.61 -23.82 7.30
C ASN A 144 5.22 -22.43 7.48
N SER A 145 5.44 -21.72 6.39
CA SER A 145 5.93 -20.33 6.39
C SER A 145 4.94 -19.40 7.10
N TYR A 146 3.64 -19.57 6.86
CA TYR A 146 2.60 -18.83 7.55
C TYR A 146 2.58 -19.19 9.06
N TYR A 147 2.64 -20.46 9.42
CA TYR A 147 2.67 -20.89 10.82
C TYR A 147 3.86 -20.29 11.56
N ASN A 148 5.05 -20.32 10.96
CA ASN A 148 6.25 -19.71 11.53
C ASN A 148 6.11 -18.19 11.70
N PHE A 149 5.54 -17.51 10.73
CA PHE A 149 5.22 -16.09 10.84
C PHE A 149 4.25 -15.83 11.99
N HIS A 150 3.16 -16.58 12.07
CA HIS A 150 2.13 -16.41 13.10
C HIS A 150 2.71 -16.61 14.50
N VAL A 151 3.41 -17.73 14.74
CA VAL A 151 3.91 -18.09 16.07
C VAL A 151 5.11 -17.24 16.49
N ASN A 152 6.07 -17.01 15.59
CA ASN A 152 7.35 -16.41 15.95
C ASN A 152 7.40 -14.88 15.75
N LYS A 153 6.44 -14.31 15.03
CA LYS A 153 6.41 -12.86 14.76
C LYS A 153 5.12 -12.22 15.26
N LEU A 154 3.98 -12.61 14.72
CA LEU A 154 2.71 -11.96 15.03
C LEU A 154 2.29 -12.18 16.48
N SER A 155 2.28 -13.43 16.95
CA SER A 155 1.87 -13.77 18.33
C SER A 155 2.86 -13.32 19.42
N GLN A 156 4.07 -12.92 19.05
CA GLN A 156 5.04 -12.36 19.99
C GLN A 156 4.80 -10.88 20.27
N ALA A 157 3.92 -10.23 19.54
CA ALA A 157 3.59 -8.83 19.76
C ALA A 157 2.86 -8.67 21.09
N GLU A 158 3.39 -7.79 21.93
CA GLU A 158 2.71 -7.37 23.15
C GLU A 158 1.33 -6.78 22.80
N ASN A 159 0.33 -7.10 23.59
CA ASN A 159 -1.02 -6.54 23.48
C ASN A 159 -1.90 -7.07 22.33
N ILE A 160 -1.52 -8.14 21.64
CA ILE A 160 -2.46 -8.86 20.76
C ILE A 160 -3.41 -9.69 21.64
N GLY A 161 -4.71 -9.50 21.43
CA GLY A 161 -5.79 -10.25 22.08
C GLY A 161 -6.15 -11.49 21.28
N GLN A 162 -6.96 -11.32 20.26
CA GLN A 162 -7.44 -12.39 19.39
C GLN A 162 -6.87 -12.24 17.98
N VAL A 163 -6.55 -13.37 17.37
CA VAL A 163 -6.18 -13.45 15.94
C VAL A 163 -7.06 -14.50 15.27
N GLN A 164 -7.74 -14.10 14.20
CA GLN A 164 -8.50 -15.00 13.35
C GLN A 164 -7.89 -15.02 11.96
N SER A 165 -7.45 -16.19 11.50
CA SER A 165 -6.84 -16.39 10.19
C SER A 165 -7.82 -17.01 9.22
N VAL A 166 -7.99 -16.36 8.06
CA VAL A 166 -8.85 -16.80 6.97
C VAL A 166 -7.98 -17.04 5.74
N PHE A 167 -7.89 -18.30 5.32
CA PHE A 167 -7.10 -18.71 4.16
C PHE A 167 -7.88 -18.48 2.87
N ILE A 168 -7.28 -17.80 1.92
CA ILE A 168 -7.88 -17.52 0.63
C ILE A 168 -7.72 -18.79 -0.23
N MET A 169 -8.85 -19.43 -0.56
CA MET A 169 -8.90 -20.64 -1.38
C MET A 169 -8.66 -20.36 -2.87
N GLY A 170 -9.01 -19.14 -3.32
CA GLY A 170 -8.82 -18.71 -4.69
C GLY A 170 -9.28 -17.29 -4.90
N VAL A 171 -8.66 -16.61 -5.84
CA VAL A 171 -9.03 -15.23 -6.22
C VAL A 171 -10.07 -15.31 -7.35
N VAL A 172 -11.28 -14.90 -7.07
CA VAL A 172 -12.39 -14.90 -8.06
C VAL A 172 -12.32 -13.67 -8.96
N LYS A 173 -11.94 -12.54 -8.38
CA LYS A 173 -11.76 -11.28 -9.11
C LYS A 173 -10.68 -10.45 -8.42
N GLU A 174 -9.76 -9.96 -9.21
CA GLU A 174 -8.76 -8.96 -8.77
C GLU A 174 -8.68 -7.87 -9.82
N THR A 175 -8.83 -6.63 -9.41
CA THR A 175 -8.69 -5.48 -10.30
C THR A 175 -8.16 -4.29 -9.52
N HIS A 176 -7.26 -3.53 -10.13
CA HIS A 176 -6.73 -2.29 -9.58
C HIS A 176 -7.29 -1.05 -10.31
N VAL A 177 -8.26 -1.27 -11.21
CA VAL A 177 -8.92 -0.20 -12.00
C VAL A 177 -9.99 0.46 -11.14
N MET A 178 -9.88 1.77 -10.93
CA MET A 178 -10.79 2.59 -10.12
C MET A 178 -11.62 3.58 -10.95
N VAL A 179 -11.22 3.86 -12.20
CA VAL A 179 -11.85 4.86 -13.07
C VAL A 179 -12.16 4.31 -14.46
#